data_52bf44fc971b963f3d009c7dd959d68e
#
_entry.id   52bf44fc971b963f3d009c7dd959d68e
#
_cell.length_a   1.000
_cell.length_b   1.000
_cell.length_c   1.000
_cell.angle_alpha   90.00
_cell.angle_beta   90.00
_cell.angle_gamma   90.00
#
_symmetry.space_group_name_H-M   'P 1'
#
loop_
_entity.id
_entity.type
_entity.pdbx_description
1 polymer ?
#
loop_
_entity_poly.entity_id
_entity_poly.type
_entity_poly.pdbx_seq_one_letter_code
_entity_poly.pdbx_strand_id
1 'polypeptide(L)'
;IKFIFLISLLCSIIPTINAQGMRNITMHKFVPKGQWIVGSSISYSQSEQKDYNFLVIESVSGDGYTFKISPLLCYAFADNMAAGGRFGYKRSLTKINQMDLEIGEDLSFNLNDVYSLSHSYSGMAMFRNYISLGNSRRFALFAETQLTFEGGQSKFINGKGDDLTGTFSKKYSVELGVAPGLVAFINNYTAVEVNIGVLGLNYGHTRQVTDQIHIANQSSSSINFRINIFSIGMGIAFYL
;
A
#
# COMPACT_ATOMS: atom_id res chain seq x y z
N ILE A 1 -25.78 -10.13 4.66
CA ILE A 1 -26.10 -10.60 6.04
C ILE A 1 -24.84 -11.17 6.71
N LYS A 2 -24.02 -12.04 6.05
CA LYS A 2 -22.76 -12.60 6.62
C LYS A 2 -21.70 -11.54 6.94
N PHE A 3 -21.66 -10.41 6.21
CA PHE A 3 -20.70 -9.33 6.41
C PHE A 3 -21.02 -8.45 7.63
N ILE A 4 -22.30 -8.23 7.91
CA ILE A 4 -22.76 -7.46 9.07
C ILE A 4 -22.45 -8.24 10.36
N PHE A 5 -22.55 -9.57 10.32
CA PHE A 5 -22.23 -10.43 11.47
C PHE A 5 -20.73 -10.42 11.81
N LEU A 6 -19.86 -10.30 10.81
CA LEU A 6 -18.41 -10.21 11.02
C LEU A 6 -18.00 -8.87 11.65
N ILE A 7 -18.64 -7.76 11.25
CA ILE A 7 -18.40 -6.43 11.84
C ILE A 7 -18.90 -6.38 13.28
N SER A 8 -20.06 -7.00 13.60
CA SER A 8 -20.58 -7.05 14.95
C SER A 8 -19.70 -7.92 15.87
N LEU A 9 -19.09 -8.97 15.34
CA LEU A 9 -18.16 -9.83 16.07
C LEU A 9 -16.82 -9.10 16.35
N LEU A 10 -16.36 -8.25 15.45
CA LEU A 10 -15.16 -7.41 15.70
C LEU A 10 -15.38 -6.33 16.76
N CYS A 11 -16.60 -5.76 16.83
CA CYS A 11 -16.94 -4.77 17.87
C CYS A 11 -17.14 -5.40 19.26
N SER A 12 -17.44 -6.70 19.35
CA SER A 12 -17.61 -7.39 20.64
C SER A 12 -16.30 -7.87 21.27
N ILE A 13 -15.17 -7.77 20.57
CA ILE A 13 -13.83 -8.13 21.04
C ILE A 13 -13.09 -6.91 21.60
N ILE A 14 -13.78 -5.85 22.02
CA ILE A 14 -13.17 -4.84 22.86
C ILE A 14 -13.25 -5.39 24.30
N PRO A 15 -12.21 -6.09 24.82
CA PRO A 15 -12.24 -6.50 26.20
C PRO A 15 -12.21 -5.21 27.02
N THR A 16 -13.17 -5.05 27.91
CA THR A 16 -13.02 -4.14 29.05
C THR A 16 -11.91 -4.74 29.93
N ILE A 17 -10.66 -4.53 29.52
CA ILE A 17 -9.51 -4.95 30.32
C ILE A 17 -9.44 -4.01 31.50
N ASN A 18 -10.05 -4.44 32.61
CA ASN A 18 -9.72 -3.92 33.93
C ASN A 18 -8.34 -4.47 34.31
N ALA A 19 -7.30 -3.91 33.70
CA ALA A 19 -5.91 -4.20 34.06
C ALA A 19 -5.57 -3.44 35.34
N GLN A 20 -5.98 -4.00 36.47
CA GLN A 20 -5.45 -3.61 37.79
C GLN A 20 -4.01 -4.14 37.86
N GLY A 21 -3.05 -3.29 37.68
CA GLY A 21 -1.62 -3.60 37.66
C GLY A 21 -0.84 -2.81 36.62
N MET A 22 -1.41 -1.74 36.15
CA MET A 22 -0.79 -0.91 35.11
C MET A 22 0.41 -0.13 35.64
N ARG A 23 1.53 -0.25 34.92
CA ARG A 23 2.52 0.83 34.87
C ARG A 23 1.77 2.13 34.62
N ASN A 24 1.91 3.12 35.49
CA ASN A 24 1.42 4.47 35.28
C ASN A 24 2.17 5.06 34.07
N ILE A 25 1.67 4.77 32.87
CA ILE A 25 2.14 5.42 31.65
C ILE A 25 1.47 6.79 31.64
N THR A 26 2.16 7.80 32.12
CA THR A 26 1.73 9.19 31.98
C THR A 26 1.79 9.50 30.48
N MET A 27 0.65 9.45 29.80
CA MET A 27 0.57 9.82 28.39
C MET A 27 0.73 11.34 28.30
N HIS A 28 1.90 11.80 27.90
CA HIS A 28 2.12 13.19 27.58
C HIS A 28 1.37 13.53 26.29
N LYS A 29 0.80 14.75 26.27
CA LYS A 29 0.16 15.28 25.08
C LYS A 29 1.22 15.53 24.00
N PHE A 30 1.27 14.65 23.00
CA PHE A 30 2.20 14.73 21.89
C PHE A 30 1.59 15.48 20.71
N VAL A 31 0.35 15.15 20.34
CA VAL A 31 -0.46 15.86 19.35
C VAL A 31 -1.66 16.45 20.08
N PRO A 32 -1.73 17.79 20.27
CA PRO A 32 -2.88 18.43 20.92
C PRO A 32 -4.11 18.38 20.00
N LYS A 33 -5.27 18.34 20.64
CA LYS A 33 -6.56 18.56 19.97
C LYS A 33 -6.57 19.88 19.21
N GLY A 34 -7.14 19.87 18.01
CA GLY A 34 -7.32 21.06 17.16
C GLY A 34 -6.24 21.21 16.09
N GLN A 35 -5.16 20.41 16.12
CA GLN A 35 -4.13 20.50 15.10
C GLN A 35 -4.55 19.85 13.78
N TRP A 36 -4.17 20.51 12.69
CA TRP A 36 -4.21 19.94 11.36
C TRP A 36 -2.89 19.27 11.03
N ILE A 37 -2.95 18.11 10.41
CA ILE A 37 -1.79 17.35 9.97
C ILE A 37 -1.87 17.25 8.45
N VAL A 38 -0.96 17.94 7.77
CA VAL A 38 -0.88 17.98 6.31
C VAL A 38 0.44 17.39 5.89
N GLY A 39 0.41 16.39 5.03
CA GLY A 39 1.63 15.73 4.62
C GLY A 39 1.56 15.16 3.21
N SER A 40 2.68 14.66 2.76
CA SER A 40 2.76 13.87 1.53
C SER A 40 3.92 12.91 1.57
N SER A 41 3.76 11.77 0.92
CA SER A 41 4.87 10.90 0.57
C SER A 41 5.00 10.81 -0.95
N ILE A 42 6.22 10.87 -1.44
CA ILE A 42 6.55 10.69 -2.85
C ILE A 42 7.57 9.56 -2.91
N SER A 43 7.33 8.62 -3.80
CA SER A 43 8.24 7.51 -4.06
C SER A 43 8.46 7.38 -5.56
N TYR A 44 9.70 7.24 -5.93
CA TYR A 44 10.13 6.90 -7.28
C TYR A 44 11.13 5.76 -7.20
N SER A 45 10.88 4.70 -7.94
CA SER A 45 11.83 3.61 -8.10
C SER A 45 12.00 3.29 -9.57
N GLN A 46 13.22 3.01 -9.94
CA GLN A 46 13.59 2.54 -11.27
C GLN A 46 14.28 1.20 -11.13
N SER A 47 13.94 0.27 -12.01
CA SER A 47 14.60 -1.03 -12.11
C SER A 47 15.12 -1.20 -13.53
N GLU A 48 16.33 -1.67 -13.65
CA GLU A 48 16.95 -2.09 -14.90
C GLU A 48 17.53 -3.49 -14.65
N GLN A 49 17.22 -4.42 -15.53
CA GLN A 49 17.73 -5.79 -15.48
C GLN A 49 18.34 -6.12 -16.84
N LYS A 50 19.57 -6.64 -16.82
CA LYS A 50 20.29 -7.07 -18.01
C LYS A 50 20.76 -8.49 -17.77
N ASP A 51 20.39 -9.40 -18.66
CA ASP A 51 20.83 -10.78 -18.70
C ASP A 51 20.73 -11.50 -17.33
N TYR A 52 19.62 -11.24 -16.59
CA TYR A 52 19.42 -11.82 -15.27
C TYR A 52 18.83 -13.22 -15.39
N ASN A 53 19.52 -14.20 -14.82
CA ASN A 53 19.09 -15.60 -14.78
C ASN A 53 18.61 -15.97 -13.37
N PHE A 54 17.41 -16.53 -13.26
CA PHE A 54 16.85 -16.98 -11.98
C PHE A 54 16.13 -18.32 -12.13
N LEU A 55 16.70 -19.39 -11.57
CA LEU A 55 16.17 -20.77 -11.52
C LEU A 55 15.72 -21.35 -12.88
N VAL A 56 14.53 -21.01 -13.34
CA VAL A 56 13.87 -21.47 -14.57
C VAL A 56 13.71 -20.36 -15.60
N ILE A 57 14.19 -19.16 -15.31
CA ILE A 57 14.06 -17.98 -16.18
C ILE A 57 15.45 -17.57 -16.62
N GLU A 58 15.70 -17.62 -17.92
CA GLU A 58 16.97 -17.25 -18.52
C GLU A 58 16.86 -15.92 -19.28
N SER A 59 17.95 -15.15 -19.28
CA SER A 59 18.12 -13.96 -20.12
C SER A 59 17.02 -12.90 -19.98
N VAL A 60 16.63 -12.55 -18.75
CA VAL A 60 15.68 -11.45 -18.53
C VAL A 60 16.39 -10.12 -18.73
N SER A 61 15.94 -9.35 -19.71
CA SER A 61 16.34 -7.97 -19.89
C SER A 61 15.13 -7.05 -19.95
N GLY A 62 15.15 -5.98 -19.17
CA GLY A 62 14.03 -5.05 -19.13
C GLY A 62 14.30 -3.82 -18.28
N ASP A 63 13.50 -2.80 -18.50
CA ASP A 63 13.52 -1.57 -17.73
C ASP A 63 12.12 -1.19 -17.23
N GLY A 64 12.07 -0.47 -16.13
CA GLY A 64 10.81 -0.02 -15.61
C GLY A 64 10.95 1.08 -14.56
N TYR A 65 9.84 1.77 -14.31
CA TYR A 65 9.75 2.69 -13.21
C TYR A 65 8.39 2.60 -12.50
N THR A 66 8.40 2.96 -11.23
CA THR A 66 7.19 3.17 -10.45
C THR A 66 7.26 4.53 -9.78
N PHE A 67 6.26 5.36 -10.04
CA PHE A 67 6.04 6.64 -9.40
C PHE A 67 4.79 6.57 -8.53
N LYS A 68 4.88 7.05 -7.29
CA LYS A 68 3.77 7.13 -6.35
C LYS A 68 3.80 8.47 -5.62
N ILE A 69 2.65 9.12 -5.53
CA ILE A 69 2.43 10.31 -4.69
C ILE A 69 1.21 10.09 -3.81
N SER A 70 1.30 10.52 -2.55
CA SER A 70 0.25 10.29 -1.56
C SER A 70 0.11 11.47 -0.60
N PRO A 71 -0.65 12.52 -0.97
CA PRO A 71 -1.00 13.59 -0.05
C PRO A 71 -1.92 13.10 1.07
N LEU A 72 -1.75 13.68 2.25
CA LEU A 72 -2.40 13.35 3.51
C LEU A 72 -2.99 14.61 4.13
N LEU A 73 -4.21 14.49 4.66
CA LEU A 73 -4.87 15.51 5.47
C LEU A 73 -5.59 14.84 6.63
N CYS A 74 -5.20 15.18 7.87
CA CYS A 74 -5.85 14.71 9.09
C CYS A 74 -6.11 15.88 10.05
N TYR A 75 -7.05 15.66 10.95
CA TYR A 75 -7.40 16.58 12.02
C TYR A 75 -7.36 15.87 13.37
N ALA A 76 -6.67 16.45 14.33
CA ALA A 76 -6.60 15.96 15.70
C ALA A 76 -7.89 16.37 16.45
N PHE A 77 -8.88 15.51 16.49
CA PHE A 77 -10.17 15.75 17.14
C PHE A 77 -10.12 15.56 18.66
N ALA A 78 -9.10 14.88 19.18
CA ALA A 78 -8.78 14.73 20.59
C ALA A 78 -7.26 14.70 20.78
N ASP A 79 -6.80 14.85 22.03
CA ASP A 79 -5.38 14.76 22.34
C ASP A 79 -4.84 13.37 21.94
N ASN A 80 -3.75 13.34 21.19
CA ASN A 80 -3.12 12.14 20.65
C ASN A 80 -3.99 11.27 19.73
N MET A 81 -5.12 11.82 19.23
CA MET A 81 -6.00 11.11 18.29
C MET A 81 -6.30 11.99 17.08
N ALA A 82 -6.07 11.47 15.90
CA ALA A 82 -6.37 12.16 14.65
C ALA A 82 -7.14 11.24 13.69
N ALA A 83 -8.01 11.85 12.90
CA ALA A 83 -8.71 11.19 11.81
C ALA A 83 -8.60 12.02 10.55
N GLY A 84 -8.63 11.37 9.40
CA GLY A 84 -8.51 12.05 8.14
C GLY A 84 -8.45 11.12 6.96
N GLY A 85 -7.80 11.58 5.90
CA GLY A 85 -7.70 10.82 4.66
C GLY A 85 -6.37 11.02 3.95
N ARG A 86 -6.11 10.08 3.05
CA ARG A 86 -4.98 10.10 2.13
C ARG A 86 -5.50 9.78 0.74
N PHE A 87 -5.08 10.55 -0.21
CA PHE A 87 -5.26 10.23 -1.63
C PHE A 87 -3.96 9.62 -2.16
N GLY A 88 -4.05 8.63 -3.05
CA GLY A 88 -2.90 8.01 -3.67
C GLY A 88 -3.03 7.98 -5.18
N TYR A 89 -1.95 8.30 -5.87
CA TYR A 89 -1.78 8.04 -7.29
C TYR A 89 -0.50 7.25 -7.50
N LYS A 90 -0.60 6.16 -8.26
CA LYS A 90 0.53 5.32 -8.64
C LYS A 90 0.53 5.10 -10.14
N ARG A 91 1.69 5.24 -10.75
CA ARG A 91 1.95 4.85 -12.14
C ARG A 91 3.14 3.91 -12.17
N SER A 92 2.99 2.78 -12.84
CA SER A 92 4.07 1.82 -13.05
C SER A 92 4.16 1.48 -14.52
N LEU A 93 5.37 1.52 -15.03
CA LEU A 93 5.73 1.08 -16.36
C LEU A 93 6.78 -0.01 -16.23
N THR A 94 6.58 -1.13 -16.90
CA THR A 94 7.54 -2.21 -17.02
C THR A 94 7.65 -2.59 -18.48
N LYS A 95 8.87 -2.64 -18.99
CA LYS A 95 9.20 -3.13 -20.32
C LYS A 95 10.12 -4.32 -20.14
N ILE A 96 9.81 -5.42 -20.79
CA ILE A 96 10.64 -6.60 -20.84
C ILE A 96 10.97 -6.80 -22.30
N ASN A 97 12.26 -6.66 -22.65
CA ASN A 97 12.71 -6.78 -24.04
C ASN A 97 12.80 -8.26 -24.45
N GLN A 98 13.25 -9.11 -23.53
CA GLN A 98 13.37 -10.54 -23.74
C GLN A 98 13.23 -11.28 -22.40
N MET A 99 12.53 -12.40 -22.41
CA MET A 99 12.46 -13.34 -21.31
C MET A 99 12.21 -14.74 -21.87
N ASP A 100 13.14 -15.63 -21.60
CA ASP A 100 13.05 -17.05 -21.98
C ASP A 100 12.68 -17.86 -20.74
N LEU A 101 11.56 -18.58 -20.82
CA LEU A 101 11.07 -19.47 -19.78
C LEU A 101 11.20 -20.90 -20.25
N GLU A 102 12.09 -21.67 -19.63
CA GLU A 102 12.20 -23.12 -19.85
C GLU A 102 11.51 -23.86 -18.68
N ILE A 103 10.41 -24.55 -18.99
CA ILE A 103 9.67 -25.38 -18.03
C ILE A 103 9.79 -26.83 -18.47
N GLY A 104 10.88 -27.51 -18.05
CA GLY A 104 11.19 -28.89 -18.45
C GLY A 104 11.71 -29.00 -19.89
N GLU A 105 11.97 -30.25 -20.34
CA GLU A 105 12.63 -30.52 -21.63
C GLU A 105 11.77 -30.19 -22.87
N ASP A 106 10.45 -30.03 -22.72
CA ASP A 106 9.50 -29.89 -23.84
C ASP A 106 8.70 -28.60 -23.90
N LEU A 107 8.83 -27.69 -22.93
CA LEU A 107 8.05 -26.44 -22.88
C LEU A 107 8.96 -25.23 -22.71
N SER A 108 9.25 -24.56 -23.81
CA SER A 108 9.90 -23.25 -23.82
C SER A 108 8.91 -22.16 -24.22
N PHE A 109 8.79 -21.13 -23.40
CA PHE A 109 8.03 -19.92 -23.72
C PHE A 109 9.01 -18.76 -23.89
N ASN A 110 9.00 -18.16 -25.06
CA ASN A 110 9.77 -16.98 -25.36
C ASN A 110 8.83 -15.77 -25.32
N LEU A 111 9.06 -14.84 -24.40
CA LEU A 111 8.34 -13.58 -24.28
C LEU A 111 9.25 -12.46 -24.81
N ASN A 112 8.85 -11.84 -25.89
CA ASN A 112 9.60 -10.74 -26.50
C ASN A 112 8.74 -9.48 -26.50
N ASP A 113 9.37 -8.34 -26.17
CA ASP A 113 8.75 -7.01 -26.25
C ASP A 113 7.45 -6.87 -25.44
N VAL A 114 7.50 -7.29 -24.18
CA VAL A 114 6.39 -7.13 -23.25
C VAL A 114 6.39 -5.72 -22.67
N TYR A 115 5.26 -5.06 -22.79
CA TYR A 115 5.01 -3.72 -22.28
C TYR A 115 3.84 -3.72 -21.32
N SER A 116 4.06 -3.31 -20.08
CA SER A 116 3.02 -3.20 -19.05
C SER A 116 2.97 -1.79 -18.48
N LEU A 117 1.85 -1.10 -18.68
CA LEU A 117 1.57 0.21 -18.13
C LEU A 117 0.37 0.11 -17.19
N SER A 118 0.54 0.51 -15.95
CA SER A 118 -0.55 0.57 -14.97
C SER A 118 -0.68 1.94 -14.32
N HIS A 119 -1.91 2.32 -14.05
CA HIS A 119 -2.29 3.49 -13.28
C HIS A 119 -3.27 3.07 -12.21
N SER A 120 -3.07 3.52 -10.97
CA SER A 120 -4.07 3.36 -9.91
C SER A 120 -4.26 4.64 -9.10
N TYR A 121 -5.49 4.80 -8.63
CA TYR A 121 -5.91 5.86 -7.73
C TYR A 121 -6.47 5.21 -6.48
N SER A 122 -6.13 5.75 -5.33
CA SER A 122 -6.64 5.27 -4.05
C SER A 122 -7.14 6.41 -3.18
N GLY A 123 -8.24 6.17 -2.49
CA GLY A 123 -8.74 7.00 -1.40
C GLY A 123 -8.68 6.18 -0.12
N MET A 124 -8.14 6.76 0.94
CA MET A 124 -7.96 6.09 2.22
C MET A 124 -8.56 6.97 3.32
N ALA A 125 -9.46 6.39 4.11
CA ALA A 125 -9.85 6.94 5.39
C ALA A 125 -8.95 6.34 6.47
N MET A 126 -8.50 7.18 7.42
CA MET A 126 -7.58 6.74 8.46
C MET A 126 -7.92 7.30 9.82
N PHE A 127 -7.59 6.51 10.82
CA PHE A 127 -7.62 6.88 12.22
C PHE A 127 -6.25 6.60 12.82
N ARG A 128 -5.68 7.60 13.49
CA ARG A 128 -4.38 7.52 14.14
C ARG A 128 -4.49 7.71 15.63
N ASN A 129 -3.77 6.91 16.38
CA ASN A 129 -3.56 7.05 17.80
C ASN A 129 -2.05 7.20 18.06
N TYR A 130 -1.65 8.24 18.78
CA TYR A 130 -0.25 8.55 19.08
C TYR A 130 0.10 8.15 20.52
N ILE A 131 1.28 7.59 20.69
CA ILE A 131 1.84 7.18 21.98
C ILE A 131 3.20 7.84 22.09
N SER A 132 3.34 8.82 23.01
CA SER A 132 4.62 9.48 23.23
C SER A 132 5.68 8.48 23.76
N LEU A 133 6.91 8.60 23.27
CA LEU A 133 8.03 7.80 23.77
C LEU A 133 8.59 8.46 25.04
N GLY A 134 8.10 7.97 26.19
CA GLY A 134 8.44 8.55 27.48
C GLY A 134 8.05 10.03 27.56
N ASN A 135 8.97 10.89 28.01
CA ASN A 135 8.79 12.35 28.09
C ASN A 135 9.22 13.08 26.81
N SER A 136 9.44 12.37 25.71
CA SER A 136 9.88 12.99 24.47
C SER A 136 8.77 13.83 23.84
N ARG A 137 9.11 15.08 23.52
CA ARG A 137 8.27 15.96 22.70
C ARG A 137 8.57 15.85 21.21
N ARG A 138 9.61 15.09 20.82
CA ARG A 138 10.05 14.96 19.42
C ARG A 138 9.73 13.62 18.81
N PHE A 139 9.59 12.57 19.63
CA PHE A 139 9.39 11.20 19.14
C PHE A 139 8.14 10.59 19.74
N ALA A 140 7.30 10.02 18.89
CA ALA A 140 6.17 9.20 19.28
C ALA A 140 5.99 8.02 18.34
N LEU A 141 5.40 6.96 18.86
CA LEU A 141 4.81 5.91 18.05
C LEU A 141 3.40 6.31 17.65
N PHE A 142 2.93 5.82 16.53
CA PHE A 142 1.51 5.89 16.19
C PHE A 142 1.03 4.53 15.66
N ALA A 143 -0.25 4.25 15.88
CA ALA A 143 -0.98 3.18 15.24
C ALA A 143 -2.01 3.79 14.32
N GLU A 144 -1.96 3.45 13.03
CA GLU A 144 -2.86 3.93 12.00
C GLU A 144 -3.76 2.79 11.54
N THR A 145 -5.07 2.93 11.76
CA THR A 145 -6.08 2.05 11.16
C THR A 145 -6.54 2.69 9.86
N GLN A 146 -6.55 1.91 8.78
CA GLN A 146 -6.74 2.37 7.41
C GLN A 146 -7.88 1.62 6.75
N LEU A 147 -8.77 2.34 6.07
CA LEU A 147 -9.73 1.79 5.13
C LEU A 147 -9.44 2.40 3.75
N THR A 148 -8.93 1.58 2.85
CA THR A 148 -8.48 2.00 1.51
C THR A 148 -9.41 1.48 0.44
N PHE A 149 -9.78 2.35 -0.49
CA PHE A 149 -10.43 2.01 -1.76
C PHE A 149 -9.46 2.32 -2.88
N GLU A 150 -9.17 1.35 -3.73
CA GLU A 150 -8.27 1.51 -4.87
C GLU A 150 -8.97 1.11 -6.16
N GLY A 151 -8.84 1.95 -7.20
CA GLY A 151 -9.23 1.67 -8.55
C GLY A 151 -8.04 1.81 -9.49
N GLY A 152 -7.81 0.82 -10.36
CA GLY A 152 -6.67 0.80 -11.26
C GLY A 152 -7.02 0.28 -12.64
N GLN A 153 -6.19 0.66 -13.60
CA GLN A 153 -6.21 0.16 -14.98
C GLN A 153 -4.80 -0.24 -15.36
N SER A 154 -4.68 -1.35 -16.08
CA SER A 154 -3.43 -1.76 -16.68
C SER A 154 -3.62 -2.18 -18.13
N LYS A 155 -2.63 -1.85 -18.93
CA LYS A 155 -2.48 -2.32 -20.31
C LYS A 155 -1.25 -3.20 -20.36
N PHE A 156 -1.42 -4.39 -20.87
CA PHE A 156 -0.36 -5.33 -21.11
C PHE A 156 -0.33 -5.65 -22.60
N ILE A 157 0.83 -5.53 -23.21
CA ILE A 157 1.05 -5.81 -24.64
C ILE A 157 2.19 -6.82 -24.72
N ASN A 158 2.01 -7.84 -25.50
CA ASN A 158 3.01 -8.87 -25.77
C ASN A 158 3.12 -9.09 -27.27
N GLY A 159 4.35 -9.19 -27.78
CA GLY A 159 4.64 -9.46 -29.18
C GLY A 159 4.79 -8.23 -30.07
N LYS A 160 5.12 -8.46 -31.33
CA LYS A 160 5.31 -7.45 -32.39
C LYS A 160 4.57 -7.83 -33.67
N GLY A 161 4.14 -6.82 -34.43
CA GLY A 161 3.51 -7.02 -35.74
C GLY A 161 2.18 -7.74 -35.66
N ASP A 162 2.01 -8.79 -36.46
CA ASP A 162 0.76 -9.56 -36.55
C ASP A 162 0.48 -10.46 -35.35
N ASP A 163 1.50 -10.80 -34.55
CA ASP A 163 1.38 -11.60 -33.32
C ASP A 163 1.17 -10.77 -32.06
N LEU A 164 0.79 -9.50 -32.21
CA LEU A 164 0.60 -8.59 -31.09
C LEU A 164 -0.67 -8.92 -30.32
N THR A 165 -0.50 -9.27 -29.03
CA THR A 165 -1.59 -9.55 -28.08
C THR A 165 -1.73 -8.42 -27.09
N GLY A 166 -2.93 -7.89 -26.95
CA GLY A 166 -3.23 -6.80 -26.04
C GLY A 166 -4.21 -7.19 -24.94
N THR A 167 -3.83 -6.96 -23.70
CA THR A 167 -4.70 -7.20 -22.53
C THR A 167 -4.96 -5.90 -21.78
N PHE A 168 -6.22 -5.58 -21.56
CA PHE A 168 -6.65 -4.47 -20.74
C PHE A 168 -7.32 -4.99 -19.47
N SER A 169 -6.85 -4.53 -18.31
CA SER A 169 -7.40 -4.95 -17.02
C SER A 169 -7.87 -3.74 -16.23
N LYS A 170 -9.03 -3.90 -15.56
CA LYS A 170 -9.54 -2.97 -14.56
C LYS A 170 -9.59 -3.70 -13.23
N LYS A 171 -9.01 -3.09 -12.20
CA LYS A 171 -8.97 -3.62 -10.84
C LYS A 171 -9.64 -2.64 -9.89
N TYR A 172 -10.46 -3.18 -9.00
CA TYR A 172 -11.00 -2.48 -7.83
C TYR A 172 -10.70 -3.29 -6.60
N SER A 173 -10.26 -2.62 -5.54
CA SER A 173 -10.01 -3.29 -4.27
C SER A 173 -10.40 -2.43 -3.09
N VAL A 174 -10.74 -3.11 -2.00
CA VAL A 174 -10.98 -2.52 -0.68
C VAL A 174 -10.07 -3.22 0.30
N GLU A 175 -9.37 -2.43 1.11
CA GLU A 175 -8.44 -2.93 2.11
C GLU A 175 -8.69 -2.27 3.45
N LEU A 176 -8.81 -3.09 4.49
CA LEU A 176 -8.78 -2.66 5.89
C LEU A 176 -7.45 -3.08 6.47
N GLY A 177 -6.67 -2.12 6.96
CA GLY A 177 -5.32 -2.37 7.43
C GLY A 177 -4.97 -1.68 8.73
N VAL A 178 -3.88 -2.13 9.35
CA VAL A 178 -3.25 -1.51 10.51
C VAL A 178 -1.77 -1.32 10.21
N ALA A 179 -1.29 -0.10 10.38
CA ALA A 179 0.08 0.29 10.16
C ALA A 179 0.64 1.03 11.38
N PRO A 180 1.45 0.37 12.20
CA PRO A 180 2.24 1.06 13.21
C PRO A 180 3.32 1.92 12.55
N GLY A 181 3.68 3.00 13.22
CA GLY A 181 4.71 3.90 12.73
C GLY A 181 5.40 4.69 13.82
N LEU A 182 6.39 5.45 13.40
CA LEU A 182 7.16 6.39 14.20
C LEU A 182 7.02 7.78 13.59
N VAL A 183 6.83 8.77 14.43
CA VAL A 183 6.90 10.18 14.06
C VAL A 183 8.06 10.85 14.78
N ALA A 184 8.84 11.61 14.05
CA ALA A 184 10.00 12.36 14.55
C ALA A 184 9.91 13.82 14.12
N PHE A 185 9.72 14.75 15.07
CA PHE A 185 9.72 16.19 14.79
C PHE A 185 11.13 16.70 14.55
N ILE A 186 11.35 17.31 13.37
CA ILE A 186 12.57 18.03 13.03
C ILE A 186 12.54 19.41 13.70
N ASN A 187 11.40 20.07 13.67
CA ASN A 187 11.14 21.34 14.33
C ASN A 187 9.72 21.32 14.95
N ASN A 188 9.20 22.46 15.41
CA ASN A 188 7.93 22.52 16.15
C ASN A 188 6.69 22.14 15.33
N TYR A 189 6.78 22.12 14.01
CA TYR A 189 5.64 21.88 13.13
C TYR A 189 5.93 20.87 12.00
N THR A 190 7.20 20.51 11.75
CA THR A 190 7.59 19.57 10.69
C THR A 190 8.06 18.26 11.27
N ALA A 191 7.49 17.17 10.83
CA ALA A 191 7.87 15.83 11.25
C ALA A 191 8.17 14.93 10.03
N VAL A 192 9.08 13.99 10.24
CA VAL A 192 9.25 12.81 9.40
C VAL A 192 8.44 11.68 10.02
N GLU A 193 7.67 11.01 9.19
CA GLU A 193 6.88 9.86 9.57
C GLU A 193 7.39 8.62 8.84
N VAL A 194 7.45 7.51 9.58
CA VAL A 194 7.82 6.19 9.05
C VAL A 194 6.75 5.20 9.51
N ASN A 195 6.20 4.42 8.58
CA ASN A 195 5.20 3.40 8.90
C ASN A 195 5.47 2.08 8.20
N ILE A 196 4.93 1.01 8.77
CA ILE A 196 5.06 -0.36 8.27
C ILE A 196 3.67 -0.98 8.29
N GLY A 197 3.20 -1.49 7.15
CA GLY A 197 1.96 -2.27 7.10
C GLY A 197 2.16 -3.63 7.77
N VAL A 198 1.32 -3.96 8.75
CA VAL A 198 1.45 -5.21 9.52
C VAL A 198 0.28 -6.15 9.26
N LEU A 199 -0.92 -5.63 9.25
CA LEU A 199 -2.15 -6.40 9.05
C LEU A 199 -2.97 -5.77 7.95
N GLY A 200 -3.49 -6.59 7.03
CA GLY A 200 -4.41 -6.15 5.99
C GLY A 200 -5.40 -7.24 5.62
N LEU A 201 -6.67 -6.86 5.56
CA LEU A 201 -7.76 -7.61 4.94
C LEU A 201 -8.03 -6.98 3.59
N ASN A 202 -7.77 -7.69 2.52
CA ASN A 202 -7.96 -7.18 1.17
C ASN A 202 -9.06 -7.97 0.45
N TYR A 203 -9.93 -7.25 -0.23
CA TYR A 203 -10.87 -7.79 -1.20
C TYR A 203 -10.69 -7.07 -2.52
N GLY A 204 -10.47 -7.81 -3.60
CA GLY A 204 -10.24 -7.25 -4.92
C GLY A 204 -11.05 -7.95 -6.00
N HIS A 205 -11.46 -7.17 -7.00
CA HIS A 205 -12.07 -7.66 -8.22
C HIS A 205 -11.32 -7.13 -9.43
N THR A 206 -10.96 -8.02 -10.35
CA THR A 206 -10.26 -7.69 -11.59
C THR A 206 -11.07 -8.19 -12.76
N ARG A 207 -11.35 -7.28 -13.70
CA ARG A 207 -11.90 -7.61 -15.01
C ARG A 207 -10.81 -7.41 -16.07
N GLN A 208 -10.59 -8.45 -16.85
CA GLN A 208 -9.58 -8.49 -17.90
C GLN A 208 -10.26 -8.70 -19.24
N VAL A 209 -9.79 -7.98 -20.27
CA VAL A 209 -10.21 -8.14 -21.65
C VAL A 209 -8.95 -8.33 -22.49
N THR A 210 -8.85 -9.48 -23.15
CA THR A 210 -7.74 -9.82 -24.04
C THR A 210 -8.23 -9.81 -25.48
N ASP A 211 -7.48 -9.13 -26.35
CA ASP A 211 -7.73 -9.00 -27.80
C ASP A 211 -9.16 -8.56 -28.14
N GLN A 212 -9.75 -7.73 -27.27
CA GLN A 212 -11.11 -7.18 -27.37
C GLN A 212 -12.26 -8.21 -27.37
N ILE A 213 -11.97 -9.50 -27.29
CA ILE A 213 -12.94 -10.59 -27.43
C ILE A 213 -13.03 -11.44 -26.18
N HIS A 214 -11.91 -11.79 -25.56
CA HIS A 214 -11.87 -12.67 -24.39
C HIS A 214 -12.01 -11.89 -23.10
N ILE A 215 -13.09 -12.13 -22.35
CA ILE A 215 -13.37 -11.48 -21.06
C ILE A 215 -13.15 -12.49 -19.95
N ALA A 216 -12.29 -12.14 -19.01
CA ALA A 216 -12.08 -12.87 -17.77
C ALA A 216 -12.38 -11.99 -16.56
N ASN A 217 -13.03 -12.57 -15.55
CA ASN A 217 -13.30 -11.93 -14.29
C ASN A 217 -12.66 -12.75 -13.16
N GLN A 218 -11.94 -12.08 -12.27
CA GLN A 218 -11.31 -12.70 -11.12
C GLN A 218 -11.65 -11.90 -9.86
N SER A 219 -12.13 -12.59 -8.84
CA SER A 219 -12.29 -12.03 -7.49
C SER A 219 -11.30 -12.70 -6.55
N SER A 220 -10.64 -11.90 -5.74
CA SER A 220 -9.69 -12.38 -4.76
C SER A 220 -9.99 -11.77 -3.40
N SER A 221 -9.88 -12.58 -2.36
CA SER A 221 -9.88 -12.12 -0.98
C SER A 221 -8.64 -12.65 -0.29
N SER A 222 -7.98 -11.81 0.48
CA SER A 222 -6.79 -12.22 1.22
C SER A 222 -6.75 -11.56 2.58
N ILE A 223 -6.24 -12.32 3.54
CA ILE A 223 -5.87 -11.83 4.87
C ILE A 223 -4.35 -11.89 4.93
N ASN A 224 -3.73 -10.76 5.07
CA ASN A 224 -2.29 -10.66 5.16
C ASN A 224 -1.91 -10.23 6.58
N PHE A 225 -1.21 -11.11 7.27
CA PHE A 225 -0.46 -10.77 8.47
C PHE A 225 1.01 -10.90 8.13
N ARG A 226 1.64 -9.79 7.78
CA ARG A 226 3.05 -9.76 7.40
C ARG A 226 3.68 -8.48 7.90
N ILE A 227 4.71 -8.62 8.71
CA ILE A 227 5.62 -7.52 9.02
C ILE A 227 6.65 -7.50 7.90
N ASN A 228 6.47 -6.59 6.94
CA ASN A 228 7.43 -6.42 5.87
C ASN A 228 8.34 -5.24 6.19
N ILE A 229 9.45 -5.52 6.86
CA ILE A 229 10.45 -4.51 7.24
C ILE A 229 11.12 -3.83 6.02
N PHE A 230 10.99 -4.40 4.84
CA PHE A 230 11.49 -3.80 3.59
C PHE A 230 10.44 -2.90 2.90
N SER A 231 9.18 -2.90 3.35
CA SER A 231 8.11 -2.02 2.84
C SER A 231 7.87 -0.87 3.80
N ILE A 232 8.91 -0.07 4.02
CA ILE A 232 8.86 1.11 4.88
C ILE A 232 8.29 2.28 4.09
N GLY A 233 7.16 2.82 4.55
CA GLY A 233 6.64 4.09 4.06
C GLY A 233 7.32 5.25 4.78
N MET A 234 7.81 6.23 4.02
CA MET A 234 8.37 7.47 4.59
C MET A 234 7.61 8.67 4.03
N GLY A 235 7.39 9.65 4.87
CA GLY A 235 6.71 10.88 4.49
C GLY A 235 7.13 12.06 5.36
N ILE A 236 6.79 13.25 4.88
CA ILE A 236 6.93 14.50 5.64
C ILE A 236 5.52 14.99 5.94
N ALA A 237 5.29 15.39 7.17
CA ALA A 237 4.04 15.95 7.63
C ALA A 237 4.26 17.26 8.41
N PHE A 238 3.32 18.18 8.25
CA PHE A 238 3.27 19.44 8.97
C PHE A 238 2.10 19.37 9.94
N TYR A 239 2.37 19.67 11.19
CA TYR A 239 1.43 19.72 12.30
C TYR A 239 1.15 21.17 12.62
N LEU A 240 -0.01 21.67 12.18
CA LEU A 240 -0.38 23.08 12.18
C LEU A 240 -1.46 23.41 13.20
#